data_d3faca00807cd77fb780a523a676425e
#
_entry.id   d3faca00807cd77fb780a523a676425e
#
_cell.length_a   1.000
_cell.length_b   1.000
_cell.length_c   1.000
_cell.angle_alpha   90.00
_cell.angle_beta   90.00
_cell.angle_gamma   90.00
#
_symmetry.space_group_name_H-M   'P 1'
#
loop_
_entity.id
_entity.type
_entity.pdbx_description
1 polymer ?
#
loop_
_entity_poly.entity_id
_entity_poly.type
_entity_poly.pdbx_seq_one_letter_code
_entity_poly.pdbx_strand_id
1 'polypeptide(L)'
;MMCVGGEIMQPLENIRVLDLSRVYAAPAGSMMLADLGAEVIRIEHPNGSDSMRDWGPFVQEQSTYYLCANRNKKSILLDLKTTEGRERFKDLVKDADIVLENFKTGDMARMGLSYEELKKVNPRLIYCAVTGFGQTGPLAHEPGFDPVIQAMSGLMHVTGSPEGEATKVGVPIADILTSNYVVISILAALRLRDQTDQGQFIDLALLDVQMSSLANVASAYLNTGFSSQRLGNRHNNVAPYQVFQCADGPLMICVGTDGQFEKFCAMLKHEEWAKDPRFLSNTLRKQHEAELVQMIANVTITKTRDEWITLLQQYKIPGGRVNTIAEALAQPQLIARDMIGEIEHEQYGTIKFIKSPLKFSNLNIQYKLAPPLLGEHTNEFQKSSLL
;
A
#
# COMPACT_ATOMS: atom_id res chain seq x y z
N MET A 1 7.51 0.46 30.96
CA MET A 1 6.16 0.53 30.38
C MET A 1 5.54 1.83 30.90
N MET A 2 5.41 2.86 30.07
CA MET A 2 4.69 4.08 30.48
C MET A 2 3.19 3.80 30.30
N CYS A 3 2.47 3.62 31.39
CA CYS A 3 1.02 3.54 31.40
C CYS A 3 0.47 4.87 31.94
N VAL A 4 -0.38 5.52 31.22
CA VAL A 4 -1.20 6.63 31.74
C VAL A 4 -2.59 6.04 31.97
N GLY A 5 -3.01 5.93 33.24
CA GLY A 5 -4.34 5.41 33.60
C GLY A 5 -4.58 3.91 33.33
N GLY A 6 -3.52 3.06 33.17
CA GLY A 6 -3.66 1.62 32.93
C GLY A 6 -3.77 1.21 31.46
N GLU A 7 -3.89 2.15 30.53
CA GLU A 7 -3.86 1.89 29.07
C GLU A 7 -2.43 2.02 28.52
N ILE A 8 -2.10 1.16 27.55
CA ILE A 8 -0.80 1.21 26.88
C ILE A 8 -0.82 2.41 25.91
N MET A 9 0.13 3.33 26.08
CA MET A 9 0.30 4.51 25.23
C MET A 9 0.50 4.07 23.76
N GLN A 10 -0.24 4.70 22.84
CA GLN A 10 -0.08 4.48 21.41
C GLN A 10 1.11 5.29 20.85
N PRO A 11 1.80 4.82 19.78
CA PRO A 11 3.01 5.48 19.27
C PRO A 11 2.81 6.94 18.86
N LEU A 12 1.64 7.29 18.34
CA LEU A 12 1.29 8.64 17.87
C LEU A 12 0.19 9.27 18.74
N GLU A 13 0.02 8.81 19.97
CA GLU A 13 -0.87 9.47 20.92
C GLU A 13 -0.45 10.93 21.10
N ASN A 14 -1.41 11.84 21.06
CA ASN A 14 -1.23 13.30 21.08
C ASN A 14 -0.68 13.90 19.76
N ILE A 15 -0.60 13.16 18.69
CA ILE A 15 -0.34 13.71 17.34
C ILE A 15 -1.66 13.97 16.63
N ARG A 16 -1.86 15.21 16.19
CA ARG A 16 -3.05 15.62 15.45
C ARG A 16 -2.74 15.85 13.97
N VAL A 17 -3.51 15.20 13.11
CA VAL A 17 -3.40 15.28 11.65
C VAL A 17 -4.65 15.94 11.07
N LEU A 18 -4.48 17.01 10.31
CA LEU A 18 -5.52 17.58 9.46
C LEU A 18 -5.38 16.97 8.06
N ASP A 19 -6.31 16.10 7.70
CA ASP A 19 -6.33 15.35 6.44
C ASP A 19 -7.31 15.97 5.45
N LEU A 20 -6.79 16.69 4.45
CA LEU A 20 -7.55 17.28 3.35
C LEU A 20 -7.55 16.39 2.10
N SER A 21 -6.92 15.24 2.19
CA SER A 21 -6.66 14.40 1.04
C SER A 21 -7.89 13.62 0.55
N ARG A 22 -7.83 13.15 -0.69
CA ARG A 22 -8.92 12.45 -1.38
C ARG A 22 -8.38 11.20 -2.05
N VAL A 23 -9.29 10.34 -2.47
CA VAL A 23 -9.01 9.10 -3.15
C VAL A 23 -8.24 8.15 -2.22
N TYR A 24 -7.05 7.64 -2.58
CA TYR A 24 -6.46 6.52 -1.85
C TYR A 24 -5.08 6.81 -1.24
N ALA A 25 -4.10 7.27 -2.01
CA ALA A 25 -2.70 7.32 -1.60
C ALA A 25 -2.47 8.03 -0.25
N ALA A 26 -2.91 9.26 -0.13
CA ALA A 26 -2.76 10.04 1.10
C ALA A 26 -3.78 9.63 2.18
N PRO A 27 -5.07 9.37 1.88
CA PRO A 27 -6.02 8.87 2.87
C PRO A 27 -5.63 7.54 3.51
N ALA A 28 -5.08 6.59 2.76
CA ALA A 28 -4.58 5.33 3.34
C ALA A 28 -3.37 5.57 4.26
N GLY A 29 -2.51 6.54 3.91
CA GLY A 29 -1.41 6.96 4.78
C GLY A 29 -1.89 7.56 6.10
N SER A 30 -2.84 8.51 6.07
CA SER A 30 -3.41 9.09 7.30
C SER A 30 -4.19 8.06 8.13
N MET A 31 -4.85 7.08 7.49
CA MET A 31 -5.47 5.95 8.20
C MET A 31 -4.43 5.12 8.97
N MET A 32 -3.26 4.85 8.38
CA MET A 32 -2.18 4.14 9.09
C MET A 32 -1.63 4.95 10.27
N LEU A 33 -1.56 6.28 10.16
CA LEU A 33 -1.22 7.15 11.29
C LEU A 33 -2.28 7.08 12.39
N ALA A 34 -3.57 7.04 12.02
CA ALA A 34 -4.69 6.87 12.95
C ALA A 34 -4.65 5.50 13.65
N ASP A 35 -4.34 4.42 12.93
CA ASP A 35 -4.13 3.09 13.51
C ASP A 35 -2.97 3.07 14.54
N LEU A 36 -1.97 3.94 14.37
CA LEU A 36 -0.87 4.13 15.32
C LEU A 36 -1.21 5.10 16.47
N GLY A 37 -2.43 5.60 16.54
CA GLY A 37 -2.94 6.41 17.66
C GLY A 37 -3.05 7.91 17.39
N ALA A 38 -2.71 8.41 16.21
CA ALA A 38 -2.91 9.82 15.87
C ALA A 38 -4.39 10.18 15.80
N GLU A 39 -4.76 11.39 16.28
CA GLU A 39 -6.07 11.97 16.01
C GLU A 39 -6.11 12.51 14.58
N VAL A 40 -6.79 11.81 13.68
CA VAL A 40 -6.92 12.23 12.29
C VAL A 40 -8.27 12.87 12.05
N ILE A 41 -8.24 14.16 11.71
CA ILE A 41 -9.41 14.97 11.39
C ILE A 41 -9.44 15.18 9.88
N ARG A 42 -10.36 14.47 9.23
CA ARG A 42 -10.61 14.60 7.80
C ARG A 42 -11.45 15.83 7.54
N ILE A 43 -10.95 16.72 6.68
CA ILE A 43 -11.61 17.97 6.31
C ILE A 43 -12.23 17.80 4.93
N GLU A 44 -13.55 17.87 4.87
CA GLU A 44 -14.31 17.63 3.66
C GLU A 44 -15.17 18.86 3.30
N HIS A 45 -15.35 19.07 1.99
CA HIS A 45 -16.24 20.13 1.51
C HIS A 45 -17.71 19.77 1.82
N PRO A 46 -18.58 20.73 2.23
CA PRO A 46 -19.98 20.46 2.59
C PRO A 46 -20.80 19.72 1.53
N ASN A 47 -20.51 19.91 0.25
CA ASN A 47 -21.20 19.23 -0.85
C ASN A 47 -20.55 17.87 -1.23
N GLY A 48 -19.64 17.36 -0.40
CA GLY A 48 -18.80 16.23 -0.77
C GLY A 48 -17.72 16.64 -1.78
N SER A 49 -16.56 16.00 -1.71
CA SER A 49 -15.47 16.30 -2.64
C SER A 49 -14.58 15.09 -2.92
N ASP A 50 -14.79 14.01 -2.19
CA ASP A 50 -14.05 12.77 -2.39
C ASP A 50 -14.89 11.78 -3.20
N SER A 51 -14.50 11.60 -4.46
CA SER A 51 -15.15 10.68 -5.38
C SER A 51 -15.10 9.22 -4.92
N MET A 52 -14.21 8.85 -3.99
CA MET A 52 -14.23 7.50 -3.42
C MET A 52 -15.55 7.15 -2.74
N ARG A 53 -16.28 8.12 -2.22
CA ARG A 53 -17.57 7.88 -1.60
C ARG A 53 -18.61 7.37 -2.60
N ASP A 54 -18.41 7.65 -3.91
CA ASP A 54 -19.34 7.33 -4.99
C ASP A 54 -18.95 6.07 -5.79
N TRP A 55 -17.82 5.42 -5.45
CA TRP A 55 -17.31 4.26 -6.18
C TRP A 55 -17.74 2.95 -5.53
N GLY A 56 -18.52 2.15 -6.27
CA GLY A 56 -18.94 0.81 -5.82
C GLY A 56 -17.80 -0.23 -5.87
N PRO A 57 -18.03 -1.40 -5.29
CA PRO A 57 -19.29 -1.87 -4.70
C PRO A 57 -19.63 -1.17 -3.38
N PHE A 58 -20.90 -1.26 -2.98
CA PHE A 58 -21.43 -0.60 -1.78
C PHE A 58 -21.88 -1.62 -0.74
N VAL A 59 -21.74 -1.26 0.54
CA VAL A 59 -22.36 -1.93 1.68
C VAL A 59 -23.14 -0.87 2.48
N GLN A 60 -24.45 -1.07 2.65
CA GLN A 60 -25.33 -0.11 3.32
C GLN A 60 -25.09 1.34 2.83
N GLU A 61 -25.11 1.51 1.51
CA GLU A 61 -24.87 2.78 0.80
C GLU A 61 -23.44 3.37 0.97
N GLN A 62 -22.54 2.69 1.69
CA GLN A 62 -21.15 3.11 1.84
C GLN A 62 -20.25 2.43 0.81
N SER A 63 -19.43 3.22 0.12
CA SER A 63 -18.42 2.72 -0.83
C SER A 63 -17.38 1.88 -0.12
N THR A 64 -17.16 0.65 -0.56
CA THR A 64 -16.06 -0.19 -0.03
C THR A 64 -14.67 0.40 -0.31
N TYR A 65 -14.55 1.23 -1.33
CA TYR A 65 -13.33 1.99 -1.62
C TYR A 65 -13.04 3.03 -0.52
N TYR A 66 -14.07 3.76 -0.10
CA TYR A 66 -13.95 4.71 1.00
C TYR A 66 -13.68 3.99 2.33
N LEU A 67 -14.38 2.90 2.59
CA LEU A 67 -14.25 2.13 3.82
C LEU A 67 -12.82 1.57 4.03
N CYS A 68 -12.11 1.18 2.98
CA CYS A 68 -10.79 0.56 3.11
C CYS A 68 -9.66 1.53 3.48
N ALA A 69 -9.89 2.87 3.45
CA ALA A 69 -8.86 3.88 3.67
C ALA A 69 -9.19 4.91 4.76
N ASN A 70 -10.28 4.76 5.53
CA ASN A 70 -10.76 5.85 6.38
C ASN A 70 -11.16 5.48 7.81
N ARG A 71 -10.88 4.25 8.30
CA ARG A 71 -11.12 3.90 9.71
C ARG A 71 -10.27 4.75 10.66
N ASN A 72 -10.70 4.84 11.89
CA ASN A 72 -10.05 5.63 12.97
C ASN A 72 -9.95 7.13 12.69
N LYS A 73 -10.70 7.66 11.71
CA LYS A 73 -10.75 9.10 11.41
C LYS A 73 -12.03 9.74 11.90
N LYS A 74 -11.96 11.04 12.15
CA LYS A 74 -13.12 11.94 12.31
C LYS A 74 -13.34 12.72 11.01
N SER A 75 -14.57 13.04 10.64
CA SER A 75 -14.89 13.88 9.48
C SER A 75 -15.57 15.16 9.92
N ILE A 76 -15.09 16.31 9.42
CA ILE A 76 -15.69 17.63 9.61
C ILE A 76 -15.90 18.32 8.26
N LEU A 77 -16.93 19.15 8.19
CA LEU A 77 -17.23 19.97 7.01
C LEU A 77 -16.58 21.33 7.12
N LEU A 78 -15.82 21.70 6.10
CA LEU A 78 -15.22 23.02 6.00
C LEU A 78 -15.05 23.44 4.52
N ASP A 79 -15.63 24.57 4.15
CA ASP A 79 -15.48 25.11 2.80
C ASP A 79 -14.27 26.04 2.69
N LEU A 80 -13.13 25.49 2.24
CA LEU A 80 -11.89 26.26 2.04
C LEU A 80 -11.95 27.27 0.89
N LYS A 81 -13.02 27.30 0.10
CA LYS A 81 -13.23 28.34 -0.91
C LYS A 81 -13.69 29.64 -0.29
N THR A 82 -14.30 29.61 0.88
CA THR A 82 -14.73 30.80 1.62
C THR A 82 -13.59 31.37 2.47
N THR A 83 -13.63 32.67 2.77
CA THR A 83 -12.68 33.28 3.69
C THR A 83 -12.83 32.74 5.10
N GLU A 84 -14.07 32.57 5.56
CA GLU A 84 -14.40 32.01 6.87
C GLU A 84 -13.81 30.60 7.03
N GLY A 85 -14.02 29.72 6.03
CA GLY A 85 -13.46 28.37 6.06
C GLY A 85 -11.94 28.34 6.11
N ARG A 86 -11.25 29.22 5.37
CA ARG A 86 -9.80 29.33 5.42
C ARG A 86 -9.28 29.81 6.78
N GLU A 87 -9.91 30.81 7.36
CA GLU A 87 -9.52 31.30 8.71
C GLU A 87 -9.76 30.20 9.77
N ARG A 88 -10.91 29.51 9.69
CA ARG A 88 -11.18 28.39 10.58
C ARG A 88 -10.16 27.26 10.41
N PHE A 89 -9.71 26.96 9.19
CA PHE A 89 -8.65 26.00 8.95
C PHE A 89 -7.33 26.44 9.59
N LYS A 90 -6.95 27.72 9.47
CA LYS A 90 -5.75 28.26 10.12
C LYS A 90 -5.83 28.17 11.65
N ASP A 91 -7.02 28.34 12.23
CA ASP A 91 -7.21 28.12 13.66
C ASP A 91 -6.95 26.67 14.06
N LEU A 92 -7.43 25.70 13.28
CA LEU A 92 -7.13 24.29 13.52
C LEU A 92 -5.64 23.96 13.38
N VAL A 93 -4.94 24.64 12.48
CA VAL A 93 -3.49 24.46 12.25
C VAL A 93 -2.65 24.88 13.46
N LYS A 94 -3.12 25.80 14.31
CA LYS A 94 -2.40 26.23 15.52
C LYS A 94 -2.06 25.06 16.44
N ASP A 95 -2.99 24.09 16.53
CA ASP A 95 -2.91 22.94 17.43
C ASP A 95 -2.67 21.61 16.67
N ALA A 96 -2.38 21.70 15.37
CA ALA A 96 -2.12 20.53 14.54
C ALA A 96 -0.61 20.24 14.44
N ASP A 97 -0.27 18.98 14.40
CA ASP A 97 1.09 18.53 14.15
C ASP A 97 1.38 18.35 12.65
N ILE A 98 0.38 17.93 11.92
CA ILE A 98 0.51 17.51 10.52
C ILE A 98 -0.67 18.06 9.71
N VAL A 99 -0.36 18.61 8.53
CA VAL A 99 -1.30 18.83 7.43
C VAL A 99 -0.93 17.88 6.30
N LEU A 100 -1.90 17.09 5.85
CA LEU A 100 -1.76 16.16 4.72
C LEU A 100 -2.77 16.54 3.63
N GLU A 101 -2.27 16.74 2.41
CA GLU A 101 -3.11 17.11 1.27
C GLU A 101 -2.63 16.43 -0.02
N ASN A 102 -3.53 16.34 -1.00
CA ASN A 102 -3.19 15.86 -2.36
C ASN A 102 -3.95 16.64 -3.45
N PHE A 103 -4.06 17.97 -3.27
CA PHE A 103 -4.59 18.86 -4.28
C PHE A 103 -3.59 19.03 -5.44
N LYS A 104 -4.05 19.61 -6.52
CA LYS A 104 -3.16 19.99 -7.61
C LYS A 104 -2.13 20.99 -7.12
N THR A 105 -0.92 20.87 -7.62
CA THR A 105 0.19 21.80 -7.33
C THR A 105 -0.25 23.27 -7.50
N GLY A 106 -0.08 24.03 -6.45
CA GLY A 106 -0.46 25.44 -6.37
C GLY A 106 -1.87 25.74 -5.87
N ASP A 107 -2.77 24.76 -5.73
CA ASP A 107 -4.13 25.00 -5.24
C ASP A 107 -4.14 25.53 -3.81
N MET A 108 -3.37 24.94 -2.90
CA MET A 108 -3.26 25.39 -1.52
C MET A 108 -2.66 26.81 -1.44
N ALA A 109 -1.68 27.10 -2.28
CA ALA A 109 -1.09 28.44 -2.35
C ALA A 109 -2.11 29.51 -2.83
N ARG A 110 -2.94 29.18 -3.84
CA ARG A 110 -4.02 30.08 -4.30
C ARG A 110 -5.07 30.36 -3.21
N MET A 111 -5.26 29.43 -2.29
CA MET A 111 -6.13 29.61 -1.13
C MET A 111 -5.47 30.33 0.04
N GLY A 112 -4.17 30.67 -0.03
CA GLY A 112 -3.41 31.24 1.08
C GLY A 112 -3.15 30.23 2.20
N LEU A 113 -3.05 28.96 1.85
CA LEU A 113 -2.86 27.81 2.75
C LEU A 113 -1.61 27.00 2.38
N SER A 114 -0.63 27.60 1.70
CA SER A 114 0.65 26.97 1.43
C SER A 114 1.42 26.67 2.72
N TYR A 115 2.42 25.79 2.64
CA TYR A 115 3.31 25.55 3.77
C TYR A 115 3.92 26.84 4.34
N GLU A 116 4.39 27.73 3.45
CA GLU A 116 5.02 29.00 3.87
C GLU A 116 4.05 29.93 4.62
N GLU A 117 2.75 29.89 4.30
CA GLU A 117 1.74 30.64 5.04
C GLU A 117 1.38 29.95 6.36
N LEU A 118 1.18 28.64 6.34
CA LEU A 118 0.79 27.89 7.55
C LEU A 118 1.94 27.76 8.56
N LYS A 119 3.20 27.74 8.10
CA LYS A 119 4.39 27.78 8.97
C LYS A 119 4.47 29.06 9.81
N LYS A 120 3.93 30.19 9.33
CA LYS A 120 3.84 31.42 10.12
C LYS A 120 2.86 31.29 11.29
N VAL A 121 1.82 30.46 11.12
CA VAL A 121 0.82 30.14 12.16
C VAL A 121 1.36 29.11 13.15
N ASN A 122 2.02 28.06 12.63
CA ASN A 122 2.61 26.99 13.44
C ASN A 122 3.99 26.60 12.88
N PRO A 123 5.09 27.12 13.45
CA PRO A 123 6.45 26.80 12.98
C PRO A 123 6.85 25.33 13.13
N ARG A 124 6.13 24.58 13.93
CA ARG A 124 6.36 23.13 14.16
C ARG A 124 5.59 22.24 13.18
N LEU A 125 4.77 22.84 12.31
CA LEU A 125 3.89 22.10 11.41
C LEU A 125 4.68 21.24 10.42
N ILE A 126 4.34 19.97 10.34
CA ILE A 126 4.77 19.08 9.26
C ILE A 126 3.70 19.15 8.18
N TYR A 127 4.08 19.53 6.98
CA TYR A 127 3.18 19.64 5.84
C TYR A 127 3.56 18.62 4.77
N CYS A 128 2.69 17.66 4.50
CA CYS A 128 2.92 16.64 3.49
C CYS A 128 1.98 16.85 2.30
N ALA A 129 2.56 17.19 1.15
CA ALA A 129 1.88 17.31 -0.13
C ALA A 129 2.13 16.07 -0.97
N VAL A 130 1.06 15.39 -1.39
CA VAL A 130 1.13 14.18 -2.23
C VAL A 130 0.57 14.49 -3.60
N THR A 131 1.39 14.35 -4.65
CA THR A 131 0.96 14.65 -6.02
C THR A 131 1.39 13.53 -6.98
N GLY A 132 0.90 13.57 -8.22
CA GLY A 132 1.33 12.60 -9.23
C GLY A 132 2.81 12.70 -9.59
N PHE A 133 3.32 13.95 -9.71
CA PHE A 133 4.63 14.23 -10.30
C PHE A 133 5.54 15.13 -9.45
N GLY A 134 5.16 15.48 -8.22
CA GLY A 134 5.90 16.40 -7.36
C GLY A 134 5.52 17.87 -7.57
N GLN A 135 6.08 18.75 -6.72
CA GLN A 135 5.81 20.19 -6.75
C GLN A 135 6.65 20.94 -7.81
N THR A 136 7.62 20.27 -8.41
CA THR A 136 8.58 20.85 -9.37
C THR A 136 8.69 20.00 -10.62
N GLY A 137 9.32 20.54 -11.67
CA GLY A 137 9.54 19.82 -12.92
C GLY A 137 8.44 20.04 -13.96
N PRO A 138 8.60 19.48 -15.17
CA PRO A 138 7.75 19.80 -16.32
C PRO A 138 6.31 19.30 -16.18
N LEU A 139 6.07 18.29 -15.31
CA LEU A 139 4.75 17.68 -15.11
C LEU A 139 4.10 18.09 -13.77
N ALA A 140 4.66 19.04 -13.03
CA ALA A 140 4.19 19.40 -11.69
C ALA A 140 2.69 19.80 -11.63
N HIS A 141 2.14 20.32 -12.72
CA HIS A 141 0.73 20.74 -12.81
C HIS A 141 -0.20 19.68 -13.45
N GLU A 142 0.36 18.57 -13.90
CA GLU A 142 -0.42 17.52 -14.56
C GLU A 142 -1.08 16.59 -13.52
N PRO A 143 -2.28 16.09 -13.81
CA PRO A 143 -2.94 15.09 -12.96
C PRO A 143 -2.24 13.74 -13.07
N GLY A 144 -1.91 13.14 -11.93
CA GLY A 144 -1.34 11.80 -11.86
C GLY A 144 -2.26 10.85 -11.11
N PHE A 145 -2.79 9.85 -11.79
CA PHE A 145 -3.54 8.75 -11.18
C PHE A 145 -2.71 7.47 -11.24
N ASP A 146 -2.94 6.56 -10.31
CA ASP A 146 -2.23 5.27 -10.22
C ASP A 146 -1.97 4.59 -11.58
N PRO A 147 -2.96 4.36 -12.48
CA PRO A 147 -2.69 3.70 -13.75
C PRO A 147 -1.76 4.49 -14.67
N VAL A 148 -1.85 5.82 -14.64
CA VAL A 148 -0.95 6.70 -15.41
C VAL A 148 0.47 6.58 -14.91
N ILE A 149 0.65 6.57 -13.60
CA ILE A 149 1.95 6.41 -12.95
C ILE A 149 2.54 5.03 -13.24
N GLN A 150 1.76 3.96 -13.16
CA GLN A 150 2.21 2.61 -13.54
C GLN A 150 2.68 2.54 -14.99
N ALA A 151 1.96 3.22 -15.90
CA ALA A 151 2.34 3.27 -17.32
C ALA A 151 3.65 4.05 -17.52
N MET A 152 3.76 5.25 -16.95
CA MET A 152 4.89 6.16 -17.17
C MET A 152 6.18 5.71 -16.47
N SER A 153 6.06 5.00 -15.35
CA SER A 153 7.22 4.47 -14.61
C SER A 153 7.89 3.26 -15.26
N GLY A 154 7.26 2.64 -16.26
CA GLY A 154 7.75 1.40 -16.86
C GLY A 154 7.29 0.12 -16.14
N LEU A 155 6.55 0.21 -15.01
CA LEU A 155 6.02 -0.97 -14.32
C LEU A 155 5.14 -1.82 -15.24
N MET A 156 4.24 -1.18 -16.00
CA MET A 156 3.39 -1.91 -16.95
C MET A 156 4.19 -2.58 -18.06
N HIS A 157 5.32 -1.98 -18.49
CA HIS A 157 6.18 -2.56 -19.52
C HIS A 157 6.73 -3.93 -19.11
N VAL A 158 7.08 -4.10 -17.85
CA VAL A 158 7.67 -5.35 -17.32
C VAL A 158 6.63 -6.31 -16.73
N THR A 159 5.37 -5.91 -16.67
CA THR A 159 4.25 -6.69 -16.07
C THR A 159 3.35 -7.26 -17.16
N GLY A 160 3.06 -8.55 -17.07
CA GLY A 160 2.18 -9.26 -18.01
C GLY A 160 2.83 -10.45 -18.71
N SER A 161 2.05 -11.13 -19.53
CA SER A 161 2.54 -12.23 -20.38
C SER A 161 3.55 -11.75 -21.41
N PRO A 162 4.57 -12.55 -21.79
CA PRO A 162 5.52 -12.21 -22.83
C PRO A 162 4.85 -11.83 -24.16
N GLU A 163 3.80 -12.57 -24.53
CA GLU A 163 3.05 -12.39 -25.77
C GLU A 163 1.82 -11.48 -25.61
N GLY A 164 1.57 -11.00 -24.39
CA GLY A 164 0.42 -10.16 -24.08
C GLY A 164 0.74 -8.67 -24.13
N GLU A 165 -0.27 -7.86 -23.83
CA GLU A 165 -0.12 -6.41 -23.65
C GLU A 165 0.62 -6.05 -22.36
N ALA A 166 1.13 -4.82 -22.29
CA ALA A 166 1.63 -4.23 -21.05
C ALA A 166 0.48 -4.08 -20.05
N THR A 167 0.59 -4.71 -18.88
CA THR A 167 -0.54 -4.89 -17.95
C THR A 167 -0.27 -4.16 -16.65
N LYS A 168 -1.25 -3.38 -16.18
CA LYS A 168 -1.17 -2.80 -14.83
C LYS A 168 -1.33 -3.88 -13.74
N VAL A 169 -0.79 -3.64 -12.56
CA VAL A 169 -1.07 -4.46 -11.39
C VAL A 169 -2.56 -4.37 -11.02
N GLY A 170 -3.14 -5.44 -10.54
CA GLY A 170 -4.59 -5.54 -10.27
C GLY A 170 -5.12 -4.64 -9.15
N VAL A 171 -4.22 -4.12 -8.30
CA VAL A 171 -4.50 -3.14 -7.24
C VAL A 171 -3.85 -1.81 -7.57
N PRO A 172 -4.24 -0.68 -6.94
CA PRO A 172 -3.62 0.64 -7.16
C PRO A 172 -2.25 0.69 -6.47
N ILE A 173 -1.25 0.02 -7.05
CA ILE A 173 0.04 -0.24 -6.40
C ILE A 173 0.86 1.03 -6.19
N ALA A 174 0.79 2.01 -7.09
CA ALA A 174 1.49 3.28 -6.93
C ALA A 174 0.92 4.06 -5.74
N ASP A 175 -0.41 4.08 -5.59
CA ASP A 175 -1.08 4.69 -4.46
C ASP A 175 -0.73 3.97 -3.14
N ILE A 176 -0.77 2.63 -3.13
CA ILE A 176 -0.46 1.81 -1.94
C ILE A 176 0.98 2.06 -1.48
N LEU A 177 1.94 2.06 -2.39
CA LEU A 177 3.33 2.35 -2.05
C LEU A 177 3.49 3.79 -1.56
N THR A 178 2.82 4.75 -2.20
CA THR A 178 2.84 6.16 -1.77
C THR A 178 2.26 6.32 -0.37
N SER A 179 1.20 5.61 -0.01
CA SER A 179 0.65 5.66 1.35
C SER A 179 1.66 5.21 2.41
N ASN A 180 2.49 4.21 2.11
CA ASN A 180 3.58 3.80 3.00
C ASN A 180 4.65 4.90 3.13
N TYR A 181 5.02 5.57 2.03
CA TYR A 181 5.98 6.68 2.06
C TYR A 181 5.42 7.93 2.77
N VAL A 182 4.11 8.17 2.74
CA VAL A 182 3.47 9.19 3.59
C VAL A 182 3.78 8.91 5.06
N VAL A 183 3.57 7.68 5.52
CA VAL A 183 3.84 7.32 6.92
C VAL A 183 5.33 7.42 7.23
N ILE A 184 6.21 6.86 6.40
CA ILE A 184 7.67 6.87 6.60
C ILE A 184 8.18 8.32 6.69
N SER A 185 7.78 9.18 5.75
CA SER A 185 8.26 10.58 5.71
C SER A 185 7.75 11.39 6.90
N ILE A 186 6.49 11.20 7.29
CA ILE A 186 5.90 11.87 8.45
C ILE A 186 6.58 11.41 9.75
N LEU A 187 6.83 10.12 9.95
CA LEU A 187 7.54 9.60 11.12
C LEU A 187 8.99 10.14 11.18
N ALA A 188 9.68 10.22 10.04
CA ALA A 188 11.00 10.82 9.97
C ALA A 188 10.97 12.31 10.31
N ALA A 189 9.98 13.06 9.79
CA ALA A 189 9.81 14.47 10.09
C ALA A 189 9.45 14.73 11.56
N LEU A 190 8.59 13.90 12.16
CA LEU A 190 8.30 13.95 13.61
C LEU A 190 9.57 13.73 14.43
N ARG A 191 10.39 12.72 14.07
CA ARG A 191 11.66 12.45 14.74
C ARG A 191 12.64 13.62 14.63
N LEU A 192 12.71 14.27 13.48
CA LEU A 192 13.54 15.46 13.27
C LEU A 192 13.01 16.65 14.06
N ARG A 193 11.69 16.86 14.06
CA ARG A 193 11.03 17.91 14.83
C ARG A 193 11.31 17.80 16.34
N ASP A 194 11.31 16.58 16.89
CA ASP A 194 11.65 16.36 18.30
C ASP A 194 13.07 16.81 18.65
N GLN A 195 13.98 16.88 17.69
CA GLN A 195 15.36 17.32 17.89
C GLN A 195 15.56 18.81 17.60
N THR A 196 14.82 19.36 16.65
CA THR A 196 15.08 20.71 16.13
C THR A 196 14.02 21.74 16.50
N ASP A 197 12.89 21.29 17.00
CA ASP A 197 11.68 22.10 17.27
C ASP A 197 11.13 22.78 16.00
N GLN A 198 11.45 22.26 14.82
CA GLN A 198 11.06 22.81 13.52
C GLN A 198 10.22 21.81 12.73
N GLY A 199 9.12 22.30 12.10
CA GLY A 199 8.35 21.56 11.12
C GLY A 199 9.09 21.35 9.80
N GLN A 200 8.49 20.57 8.90
CA GLN A 200 9.06 20.26 7.58
C GLN A 200 7.98 20.30 6.49
N PHE A 201 8.41 20.71 5.29
CA PHE A 201 7.65 20.45 4.08
C PHE A 201 8.10 19.13 3.46
N ILE A 202 7.14 18.27 3.14
CA ILE A 202 7.36 16.99 2.49
C ILE A 202 6.68 17.06 1.12
N ASP A 203 7.46 16.96 0.05
CA ASP A 203 6.99 16.82 -1.32
C ASP A 203 7.10 15.36 -1.72
N LEU A 204 5.96 14.70 -1.92
CA LEU A 204 5.90 13.27 -2.23
C LEU A 204 5.18 13.04 -3.56
N ALA A 205 5.93 12.54 -4.55
CA ALA A 205 5.42 12.25 -5.87
C ALA A 205 5.15 10.74 -6.06
N LEU A 206 3.97 10.40 -6.60
CA LEU A 206 3.64 9.01 -6.93
C LEU A 206 4.65 8.42 -7.93
N LEU A 207 5.10 9.22 -8.91
CA LEU A 207 6.06 8.76 -9.91
C LEU A 207 7.41 8.39 -9.27
N ASP A 208 7.93 9.22 -8.36
CA ASP A 208 9.20 8.97 -7.68
C ASP A 208 9.13 7.71 -6.82
N VAL A 209 8.02 7.55 -6.10
CA VAL A 209 7.75 6.34 -5.30
C VAL A 209 7.69 5.11 -6.19
N GLN A 210 6.95 5.17 -7.31
CA GLN A 210 6.83 4.04 -8.22
C GLN A 210 8.18 3.72 -8.89
N MET A 211 8.97 4.71 -9.27
CA MET A 211 10.34 4.49 -9.78
C MET A 211 11.24 3.78 -8.77
N SER A 212 11.15 4.18 -7.49
CA SER A 212 11.94 3.52 -6.42
C SER A 212 11.58 2.04 -6.25
N SER A 213 10.35 1.65 -6.58
CA SER A 213 9.89 0.27 -6.47
C SER A 213 10.37 -0.67 -7.58
N LEU A 214 10.93 -0.14 -8.68
CA LEU A 214 11.47 -0.96 -9.78
C LEU A 214 12.76 -1.72 -9.39
N ALA A 215 13.34 -1.41 -8.26
CA ALA A 215 14.41 -2.16 -7.59
C ALA A 215 15.49 -2.71 -8.56
N ASN A 216 15.61 -4.06 -8.65
CA ASN A 216 16.58 -4.74 -9.49
C ASN A 216 16.40 -4.48 -10.99
N VAL A 217 15.17 -4.21 -11.46
CA VAL A 217 14.89 -3.92 -12.87
C VAL A 217 15.49 -2.59 -13.27
N ALA A 218 15.25 -1.54 -12.49
CA ALA A 218 15.88 -0.23 -12.70
C ALA A 218 17.40 -0.29 -12.53
N SER A 219 17.88 -0.99 -11.51
CA SER A 219 19.32 -1.17 -11.28
C SER A 219 20.02 -1.88 -12.45
N ALA A 220 19.42 -2.90 -13.03
CA ALA A 220 19.96 -3.58 -14.20
C ALA A 220 20.10 -2.63 -15.38
N TYR A 221 19.08 -1.85 -15.69
CA TYR A 221 19.13 -0.89 -16.79
C TYR A 221 20.16 0.22 -16.57
N LEU A 222 20.16 0.82 -15.38
CA LEU A 222 21.06 1.94 -15.05
C LEU A 222 22.56 1.54 -15.11
N ASN A 223 22.87 0.30 -14.76
CA ASN A 223 24.26 -0.14 -14.66
C ASN A 223 24.77 -0.91 -15.89
N THR A 224 23.87 -1.49 -16.69
CA THR A 224 24.27 -2.36 -17.82
C THR A 224 23.60 -2.02 -19.14
N GLY A 225 22.59 -1.14 -19.14
CA GLY A 225 21.73 -0.90 -20.30
C GLY A 225 20.73 -2.04 -20.59
N PHE A 226 20.71 -3.10 -19.76
CA PHE A 226 19.81 -4.23 -19.97
C PHE A 226 18.37 -3.85 -19.65
N SER A 227 17.49 -3.89 -20.67
CA SER A 227 16.06 -3.62 -20.53
C SER A 227 15.30 -4.93 -20.30
N SER A 228 14.71 -5.06 -19.12
CA SER A 228 13.84 -6.19 -18.79
C SER A 228 12.57 -6.22 -19.66
N GLN A 229 12.13 -7.40 -20.01
CA GLN A 229 10.91 -7.64 -20.78
C GLN A 229 9.85 -8.32 -19.90
N ARG A 230 8.61 -8.39 -20.38
CA ARG A 230 7.56 -9.18 -19.71
C ARG A 230 7.91 -10.66 -19.75
N LEU A 231 7.86 -11.30 -18.59
CA LEU A 231 8.15 -12.73 -18.43
C LEU A 231 6.97 -13.53 -17.87
N GLY A 232 5.80 -12.89 -17.72
CA GLY A 232 4.69 -13.49 -17.00
C GLY A 232 5.08 -13.78 -15.54
N ASN A 233 4.92 -15.04 -15.13
CA ASN A 233 5.25 -15.46 -13.77
C ASN A 233 6.67 -16.03 -13.64
N ARG A 234 7.50 -15.96 -14.70
CA ARG A 234 8.87 -16.49 -14.67
C ARG A 234 9.83 -15.50 -14.01
N HIS A 235 10.79 -16.03 -13.26
CA HIS A 235 11.86 -15.22 -12.71
C HIS A 235 12.91 -14.86 -13.79
N ASN A 236 13.44 -13.64 -13.73
CA ASN A 236 14.44 -13.17 -14.71
C ASN A 236 15.68 -14.06 -14.76
N ASN A 237 16.21 -14.50 -13.62
CA ASN A 237 17.53 -15.09 -13.49
C ASN A 237 17.53 -16.51 -12.90
N VAL A 238 16.39 -17.08 -12.54
CA VAL A 238 16.31 -18.38 -11.83
C VAL A 238 15.29 -19.30 -12.49
N ALA A 239 15.65 -20.59 -12.66
CA ALA A 239 14.80 -21.64 -13.20
C ALA A 239 15.00 -22.98 -12.47
N PRO A 240 13.88 -23.72 -12.22
CA PRO A 240 12.47 -23.35 -12.42
C PRO A 240 11.97 -22.45 -11.30
N TYR A 241 11.33 -21.33 -11.66
CA TYR A 241 10.75 -20.39 -10.72
C TYR A 241 9.56 -19.70 -11.38
N GLN A 242 8.37 -20.33 -11.32
CA GLN A 242 7.17 -19.87 -12.01
C GLN A 242 5.91 -20.59 -11.56
N VAL A 243 4.78 -20.21 -12.14
CA VAL A 243 3.50 -20.91 -11.99
C VAL A 243 3.45 -22.12 -12.92
N PHE A 244 3.01 -23.28 -12.40
CA PHE A 244 2.70 -24.50 -13.13
C PHE A 244 1.24 -24.86 -12.95
N GLN A 245 0.64 -25.49 -13.97
CA GLN A 245 -0.72 -26.02 -13.87
C GLN A 245 -0.70 -27.39 -13.18
N CYS A 246 -1.62 -27.55 -12.23
CA CYS A 246 -1.94 -28.81 -11.57
C CYS A 246 -3.30 -29.31 -12.04
N ALA A 247 -3.74 -30.47 -11.59
CA ALA A 247 -5.02 -31.06 -11.96
C ALA A 247 -6.23 -30.17 -11.64
N ASP A 248 -6.13 -29.33 -10.62
CA ASP A 248 -7.21 -28.48 -10.09
C ASP A 248 -6.91 -26.97 -10.09
N GLY A 249 -5.82 -26.55 -10.73
CA GLY A 249 -5.50 -25.12 -10.85
C GLY A 249 -4.02 -24.78 -10.74
N PRO A 250 -3.68 -23.48 -10.75
CA PRO A 250 -2.30 -23.02 -10.80
C PRO A 250 -1.59 -23.08 -9.43
N LEU A 251 -0.30 -23.44 -9.47
CA LEU A 251 0.60 -23.54 -8.32
C LEU A 251 1.91 -22.82 -8.63
N MET A 252 2.33 -21.89 -7.77
CA MET A 252 3.66 -21.28 -7.83
C MET A 252 4.70 -22.23 -7.22
N ILE A 253 5.80 -22.48 -7.94
CA ILE A 253 6.94 -23.30 -7.46
C ILE A 253 8.22 -22.48 -7.64
N CYS A 254 9.05 -22.43 -6.58
CA CYS A 254 10.26 -21.60 -6.53
C CYS A 254 11.47 -22.47 -6.16
N VAL A 255 12.33 -22.74 -7.14
CA VAL A 255 13.56 -23.52 -6.93
C VAL A 255 14.76 -22.56 -7.12
N GLY A 256 15.32 -22.08 -6.02
CA GLY A 256 16.31 -21.00 -6.04
C GLY A 256 17.77 -21.44 -6.11
N THR A 257 18.10 -22.69 -5.74
CA THR A 257 19.47 -23.21 -5.67
C THR A 257 19.61 -24.58 -6.32
N ASP A 258 20.85 -24.97 -6.68
CA ASP A 258 21.11 -26.29 -7.28
C ASP A 258 20.74 -27.43 -6.33
N GLY A 259 21.01 -27.30 -5.03
CA GLY A 259 20.60 -28.30 -4.03
C GLY A 259 19.08 -28.38 -3.81
N GLN A 260 18.33 -27.28 -4.02
CA GLN A 260 16.87 -27.34 -4.08
C GLN A 260 16.39 -28.01 -5.35
N PHE A 261 17.07 -27.84 -6.48
CA PHE A 261 16.74 -28.50 -7.73
C PHE A 261 16.88 -30.03 -7.63
N GLU A 262 17.95 -30.54 -7.00
CA GLU A 262 18.12 -31.98 -6.74
C GLU A 262 16.94 -32.54 -5.92
N LYS A 263 16.56 -31.85 -4.83
CA LYS A 263 15.41 -32.25 -4.01
C LYS A 263 14.09 -32.16 -4.79
N PHE A 264 13.95 -31.18 -5.65
CA PHE A 264 12.78 -31.00 -6.49
C PHE A 264 12.66 -32.14 -7.51
N CYS A 265 13.75 -32.53 -8.16
CA CYS A 265 13.77 -33.68 -9.06
C CYS A 265 13.40 -34.98 -8.33
N ALA A 266 13.92 -35.19 -7.13
CA ALA A 266 13.54 -36.36 -6.29
C ALA A 266 12.05 -36.32 -5.90
N MET A 267 11.51 -35.15 -5.54
CA MET A 267 10.08 -34.96 -5.26
C MET A 267 9.20 -35.33 -6.47
N LEU A 268 9.64 -34.97 -7.68
CA LEU A 268 8.95 -35.29 -8.92
C LEU A 268 9.14 -36.74 -9.35
N LYS A 269 10.02 -37.51 -8.69
CA LYS A 269 10.46 -38.90 -9.04
C LYS A 269 11.22 -38.95 -10.38
N HIS A 270 12.03 -37.93 -10.62
CA HIS A 270 12.84 -37.72 -11.81
C HIS A 270 14.26 -37.30 -11.42
N GLU A 271 14.93 -38.08 -10.56
CA GLU A 271 16.29 -37.80 -10.08
C GLU A 271 17.32 -37.70 -11.19
N GLU A 272 17.05 -38.34 -12.34
CA GLU A 272 17.90 -38.26 -13.53
C GLU A 272 18.02 -36.83 -14.08
N TRP A 273 17.02 -35.99 -13.89
CA TRP A 273 17.08 -34.58 -14.36
C TRP A 273 18.14 -33.76 -13.63
N ALA A 274 18.42 -34.07 -12.38
CA ALA A 274 19.48 -33.39 -11.63
C ALA A 274 20.90 -33.74 -12.13
N LYS A 275 21.03 -34.83 -12.91
CA LYS A 275 22.28 -35.27 -13.51
C LYS A 275 22.36 -34.97 -14.99
N ASP A 276 21.31 -34.45 -15.59
CA ASP A 276 21.27 -34.07 -17.01
C ASP A 276 22.21 -32.87 -17.25
N PRO A 277 23.14 -32.96 -18.22
CA PRO A 277 24.08 -31.86 -18.54
C PRO A 277 23.41 -30.53 -18.80
N ARG A 278 22.17 -30.51 -19.28
CA ARG A 278 21.37 -29.28 -19.53
C ARG A 278 20.95 -28.58 -18.26
N PHE A 279 20.90 -29.26 -17.09
CA PHE A 279 20.27 -28.77 -15.87
C PHE A 279 21.20 -28.71 -14.65
N LEU A 280 22.48 -29.01 -14.79
CA LEU A 280 23.46 -29.10 -13.70
C LEU A 280 23.64 -27.82 -12.89
N SER A 281 23.40 -26.68 -13.49
CA SER A 281 23.49 -25.38 -12.82
C SER A 281 22.32 -24.50 -13.18
N ASN A 282 22.07 -23.48 -12.36
CA ASN A 282 21.01 -22.50 -12.66
C ASN A 282 21.22 -21.83 -14.04
N THR A 283 22.43 -21.49 -14.40
CA THR A 283 22.75 -20.92 -15.73
C THR A 283 22.32 -21.83 -16.85
N LEU A 284 22.64 -23.12 -16.76
CA LEU A 284 22.25 -24.12 -17.76
C LEU A 284 20.73 -24.31 -17.78
N ARG A 285 20.08 -24.38 -16.62
CA ARG A 285 18.62 -24.46 -16.55
C ARG A 285 17.93 -23.25 -17.19
N LYS A 286 18.48 -22.03 -17.04
CA LYS A 286 17.96 -20.83 -17.72
C LYS A 286 18.13 -20.90 -19.23
N GLN A 287 19.24 -21.46 -19.73
CA GLN A 287 19.47 -21.66 -21.18
C GLN A 287 18.50 -22.68 -21.78
N HIS A 288 18.13 -23.72 -20.99
CA HIS A 288 17.22 -24.79 -21.39
C HIS A 288 15.84 -24.68 -20.70
N GLU A 289 15.43 -23.44 -20.30
CA GLU A 289 14.23 -23.22 -19.47
C GLU A 289 12.97 -23.78 -20.12
N ALA A 290 12.79 -23.59 -21.43
CA ALA A 290 11.57 -24.05 -22.12
C ALA A 290 11.41 -25.57 -22.07
N GLU A 291 12.50 -26.32 -22.26
CA GLU A 291 12.48 -27.78 -22.18
C GLU A 291 12.20 -28.26 -20.75
N LEU A 292 12.90 -27.68 -19.76
CA LEU A 292 12.72 -28.02 -18.36
C LEU A 292 11.28 -27.74 -17.90
N VAL A 293 10.74 -26.60 -18.25
CA VAL A 293 9.39 -26.18 -17.90
C VAL A 293 8.35 -27.14 -18.48
N GLN A 294 8.51 -27.57 -19.74
CA GLN A 294 7.60 -28.53 -20.36
C GLN A 294 7.66 -29.90 -19.66
N MET A 295 8.86 -30.37 -19.30
CA MET A 295 9.04 -31.63 -18.55
C MET A 295 8.32 -31.57 -17.21
N ILE A 296 8.52 -30.48 -16.44
CA ILE A 296 7.87 -30.25 -15.15
C ILE A 296 6.34 -30.15 -15.31
N ALA A 297 5.85 -29.43 -16.30
CA ALA A 297 4.41 -29.27 -16.55
C ALA A 297 3.71 -30.61 -16.80
N ASN A 298 4.34 -31.52 -17.52
CA ASN A 298 3.81 -32.87 -17.77
C ASN A 298 3.65 -33.68 -16.46
N VAL A 299 4.43 -33.39 -15.44
CA VAL A 299 4.34 -34.05 -14.13
C VAL A 299 3.36 -33.32 -13.22
N THR A 300 3.42 -31.99 -13.16
CA THR A 300 2.59 -31.23 -12.21
C THR A 300 1.10 -31.35 -12.46
N ILE A 301 0.69 -31.54 -13.72
CA ILE A 301 -0.73 -31.73 -14.08
C ILE A 301 -1.34 -33.02 -13.53
N THR A 302 -0.52 -33.97 -13.07
CA THR A 302 -0.97 -35.30 -12.63
C THR A 302 -1.55 -35.35 -11.21
N LYS A 303 -1.36 -34.26 -10.41
CA LYS A 303 -1.83 -34.17 -9.01
C LYS A 303 -2.52 -32.85 -8.75
N THR A 304 -3.30 -32.83 -7.68
CA THR A 304 -3.94 -31.61 -7.18
C THR A 304 -2.92 -30.68 -6.52
N ARG A 305 -3.29 -29.39 -6.38
CA ARG A 305 -2.50 -28.40 -5.66
C ARG A 305 -2.18 -28.82 -4.23
N ASP A 306 -3.12 -29.48 -3.53
CA ASP A 306 -2.92 -29.94 -2.15
C ASP A 306 -1.92 -31.09 -2.04
N GLU A 307 -1.98 -32.04 -2.95
CA GLU A 307 -1.00 -33.12 -3.00
C GLU A 307 0.41 -32.55 -3.26
N TRP A 308 0.54 -31.59 -4.19
CA TRP A 308 1.84 -30.93 -4.45
C TRP A 308 2.32 -30.10 -3.28
N ILE A 309 1.46 -29.34 -2.60
CA ILE A 309 1.84 -28.54 -1.42
C ILE A 309 2.37 -29.43 -0.31
N THR A 310 1.72 -30.58 -0.07
CA THR A 310 2.20 -31.56 0.92
C THR A 310 3.62 -32.05 0.58
N LEU A 311 3.86 -32.36 -0.68
CA LEU A 311 5.19 -32.80 -1.14
C LEU A 311 6.22 -31.64 -1.06
N LEU A 312 5.86 -30.44 -1.51
CA LEU A 312 6.73 -29.26 -1.43
C LEU A 312 7.17 -28.99 0.02
N GLN A 313 6.26 -29.09 0.98
CA GLN A 313 6.57 -28.94 2.40
C GLN A 313 7.52 -30.04 2.90
N GLN A 314 7.26 -31.30 2.53
CA GLN A 314 8.10 -32.44 2.90
C GLN A 314 9.54 -32.29 2.38
N TYR A 315 9.71 -31.83 1.16
CA TYR A 315 11.02 -31.63 0.52
C TYR A 315 11.62 -30.24 0.79
N LYS A 316 10.91 -29.37 1.54
CA LYS A 316 11.31 -27.97 1.87
C LYS A 316 11.57 -27.13 0.62
N ILE A 317 10.72 -27.27 -0.38
CA ILE A 317 10.71 -26.46 -1.59
C ILE A 317 9.64 -25.36 -1.43
N PRO A 318 9.97 -24.08 -1.59
CA PRO A 318 8.98 -23.01 -1.56
C PRO A 318 7.98 -23.12 -2.70
N GLY A 319 6.70 -23.03 -2.35
CA GLY A 319 5.61 -23.02 -3.30
C GLY A 319 4.27 -22.72 -2.65
N GLY A 320 3.27 -22.39 -3.44
CA GLY A 320 1.97 -22.01 -2.94
C GLY A 320 0.91 -21.93 -4.04
N ARG A 321 -0.35 -22.09 -3.67
CA ARG A 321 -1.47 -21.93 -4.58
C ARG A 321 -1.55 -20.50 -5.09
N VAL A 322 -1.94 -20.32 -6.34
CA VAL A 322 -2.46 -19.03 -6.81
C VAL A 322 -3.92 -18.96 -6.36
N ASN A 323 -4.17 -18.25 -5.28
CA ASN A 323 -5.47 -18.18 -4.63
C ASN A 323 -6.36 -17.08 -5.25
N THR A 324 -7.65 -17.31 -5.23
CA THR A 324 -8.65 -16.24 -5.28
C THR A 324 -8.61 -15.43 -3.99
N ILE A 325 -9.23 -14.23 -3.98
CA ILE A 325 -9.33 -13.41 -2.76
C ILE A 325 -10.05 -14.17 -1.64
N ALA A 326 -11.11 -14.92 -1.96
CA ALA A 326 -11.85 -15.73 -0.99
C ALA A 326 -10.96 -16.81 -0.37
N GLU A 327 -10.22 -17.56 -1.18
CA GLU A 327 -9.28 -18.58 -0.70
C GLU A 327 -8.14 -17.94 0.13
N ALA A 328 -7.64 -16.77 -0.30
CA ALA A 328 -6.59 -16.06 0.43
C ALA A 328 -7.07 -15.62 1.83
N LEU A 329 -8.28 -15.07 1.94
CA LEU A 329 -8.85 -14.66 3.22
C LEU A 329 -9.18 -15.82 4.16
N ALA A 330 -9.44 -17.01 3.60
CA ALA A 330 -9.71 -18.22 4.37
C ALA A 330 -8.44 -18.99 4.81
N GLN A 331 -7.24 -18.51 4.47
CA GLN A 331 -6.01 -19.22 4.82
C GLN A 331 -5.79 -19.30 6.33
N PRO A 332 -5.46 -20.49 6.87
CA PRO A 332 -5.17 -20.67 8.29
C PRO A 332 -4.10 -19.70 8.83
N GLN A 333 -3.12 -19.33 8.01
CA GLN A 333 -2.07 -18.40 8.38
C GLN A 333 -2.61 -16.99 8.64
N LEU A 334 -3.54 -16.49 7.82
CA LEU A 334 -4.17 -15.17 8.03
C LEU A 334 -5.07 -15.16 9.26
N ILE A 335 -5.80 -16.26 9.48
CA ILE A 335 -6.66 -16.45 10.66
C ILE A 335 -5.79 -16.48 11.92
N ALA A 336 -4.73 -17.29 11.95
CA ALA A 336 -3.81 -17.39 13.08
C ALA A 336 -3.09 -16.08 13.39
N ARG A 337 -2.87 -15.21 12.38
CA ARG A 337 -2.30 -13.87 12.55
C ARG A 337 -3.34 -12.80 12.83
N ASP A 338 -4.60 -13.18 12.97
CA ASP A 338 -5.71 -12.26 13.29
C ASP A 338 -5.74 -11.04 12.35
N MET A 339 -5.72 -11.30 11.02
CA MET A 339 -5.60 -10.23 10.02
C MET A 339 -6.93 -9.65 9.56
N ILE A 340 -8.05 -10.23 9.96
CA ILE A 340 -9.38 -9.72 9.62
C ILE A 340 -9.98 -9.10 10.87
N GLY A 341 -10.45 -7.85 10.76
CA GLY A 341 -11.14 -7.12 11.80
C GLY A 341 -12.57 -6.81 11.44
N GLU A 342 -13.35 -6.51 12.47
CA GLU A 342 -14.72 -6.02 12.36
C GLU A 342 -14.87 -4.77 13.22
N ILE A 343 -15.68 -3.82 12.79
CA ILE A 343 -16.00 -2.62 13.54
C ILE A 343 -17.45 -2.21 13.28
N GLU A 344 -18.13 -1.79 14.32
CA GLU A 344 -19.51 -1.35 14.27
C GLU A 344 -19.63 0.15 14.00
N HIS A 345 -20.64 0.53 13.21
CA HIS A 345 -21.07 1.91 13.03
C HIS A 345 -22.59 2.01 13.24
N GLU A 346 -23.03 3.05 13.95
CA GLU A 346 -24.44 3.18 14.35
C GLU A 346 -25.41 3.20 13.16
N GLN A 347 -25.02 3.80 12.03
CA GLN A 347 -25.92 3.98 10.88
C GLN A 347 -25.81 2.90 9.81
N TYR A 348 -24.61 2.32 9.59
CA TYR A 348 -24.40 1.35 8.51
C TYR A 348 -23.95 -0.04 8.99
N GLY A 349 -23.94 -0.26 10.32
CA GLY A 349 -23.70 -1.58 10.92
C GLY A 349 -22.24 -2.04 10.86
N THR A 350 -22.05 -3.35 10.94
CA THR A 350 -20.73 -3.98 10.97
C THR A 350 -20.05 -3.94 9.61
N ILE A 351 -18.80 -3.48 9.59
CA ILE A 351 -17.92 -3.65 8.44
C ILE A 351 -16.72 -4.51 8.78
N LYS A 352 -16.22 -5.24 7.77
CA LYS A 352 -15.00 -6.05 7.87
C LYS A 352 -13.86 -5.35 7.15
N PHE A 353 -12.65 -5.49 7.68
CA PHE A 353 -11.47 -4.86 7.11
C PHE A 353 -10.21 -5.71 7.34
N ILE A 354 -9.19 -5.47 6.54
CA ILE A 354 -7.86 -6.02 6.79
C ILE A 354 -7.15 -5.16 7.84
N LYS A 355 -6.74 -5.79 8.94
CA LYS A 355 -5.98 -5.14 10.01
C LYS A 355 -4.59 -4.70 9.54
N SER A 356 -3.99 -3.77 10.26
CA SER A 356 -2.59 -3.40 10.07
C SER A 356 -1.67 -4.64 10.17
N PRO A 357 -0.70 -4.78 9.26
CA PRO A 357 0.27 -5.88 9.32
C PRO A 357 1.31 -5.71 10.43
N LEU A 358 1.35 -4.54 11.07
CA LEU A 358 2.30 -4.25 12.15
C LEU A 358 1.94 -5.05 13.40
N LYS A 359 2.90 -5.79 13.93
CA LYS A 359 2.76 -6.57 15.18
C LYS A 359 3.88 -6.15 16.11
N PHE A 360 3.54 -5.51 17.21
CA PHE A 360 4.48 -5.08 18.25
C PHE A 360 4.44 -6.03 19.43
N SER A 361 5.56 -6.19 20.13
CA SER A 361 5.65 -7.07 21.31
C SER A 361 4.85 -6.55 22.50
N ASN A 362 4.74 -5.22 22.64
CA ASN A 362 4.19 -4.56 23.82
C ASN A 362 3.08 -3.55 23.49
N LEU A 363 2.51 -3.63 22.31
CA LEU A 363 1.49 -2.71 21.84
C LEU A 363 0.50 -3.46 20.95
N ASN A 364 -0.79 -3.22 21.15
CA ASN A 364 -1.84 -3.64 20.24
C ASN A 364 -2.42 -2.42 19.54
N ILE A 365 -2.43 -2.46 18.20
CA ILE A 365 -3.11 -1.45 17.38
C ILE A 365 -4.61 -1.50 17.68
N GLN A 366 -5.20 -0.35 17.92
CA GLN A 366 -6.62 -0.23 18.27
C GLN A 366 -7.42 0.29 17.07
N TYR A 367 -8.59 -0.31 16.87
CA TYR A 367 -9.56 0.07 15.83
C TYR A 367 -10.81 0.56 16.56
N LYS A 368 -10.91 1.88 16.80
CA LYS A 368 -11.93 2.49 17.66
C LYS A 368 -13.08 3.11 16.88
N LEU A 369 -12.80 3.65 15.68
CA LEU A 369 -13.76 4.37 14.88
C LEU A 369 -13.92 3.72 13.51
N ALA A 370 -15.14 3.40 13.15
CA ALA A 370 -15.49 3.05 11.79
C ALA A 370 -15.24 4.24 10.85
N PRO A 371 -15.03 4.04 9.53
CA PRO A 371 -14.90 5.13 8.58
C PRO A 371 -16.09 6.10 8.69
N PRO A 372 -15.85 7.41 8.88
CA PRO A 372 -16.92 8.34 9.22
C PRO A 372 -17.81 8.67 8.01
N LEU A 373 -19.07 8.96 8.27
CA LEU A 373 -19.94 9.61 7.30
C LEU A 373 -19.46 11.03 7.00
N LEU A 374 -19.93 11.61 5.91
CA LEU A 374 -19.58 12.97 5.51
C LEU A 374 -19.96 13.97 6.61
N GLY A 375 -18.97 14.60 7.22
CA GLY A 375 -19.15 15.63 8.25
C GLY A 375 -19.68 15.15 9.59
N GLU A 376 -19.64 13.86 9.86
CA GLU A 376 -20.24 13.23 11.05
C GLU A 376 -19.83 13.90 12.37
N HIS A 377 -18.61 14.40 12.46
CA HIS A 377 -18.06 14.98 13.69
C HIS A 377 -18.05 16.52 13.71
N THR A 378 -18.67 17.19 12.73
CA THR A 378 -18.60 18.65 12.59
C THR A 378 -19.04 19.39 13.85
N ASN A 379 -20.09 18.93 14.49
CA ASN A 379 -20.63 19.57 15.69
C ASN A 379 -19.71 19.48 16.92
N GLU A 380 -18.86 18.46 17.01
CA GLU A 380 -17.89 18.33 18.10
C GLU A 380 -16.85 19.46 18.05
N PHE A 381 -16.40 19.78 16.83
CA PHE A 381 -15.37 20.81 16.59
C PHE A 381 -15.93 22.24 16.58
N GLN A 382 -17.23 22.43 16.42
CA GLN A 382 -17.86 23.75 16.56
C GLN A 382 -18.01 24.15 18.02
N LYS A 383 -18.27 23.22 18.93
CA LYS A 383 -18.45 23.48 20.37
C LYS A 383 -17.14 23.77 21.12
N SER A 384 -16.04 23.20 20.67
CA SER A 384 -14.72 23.37 21.33
C SER A 384 -14.09 24.76 21.12
N SER A 385 -14.68 25.61 20.28
CA SER A 385 -14.22 26.99 20.03
C SER A 385 -15.00 28.05 20.82
N LEU A 386 -15.87 27.62 21.75
CA LEU A 386 -16.64 28.52 22.65
C LEU A 386 -16.14 28.47 24.11
N LEU A 387 -15.02 27.84 24.37
CA LEU A 387 -14.24 27.87 25.61
C LEU A 387 -12.85 28.46 25.33
#